data_542d652ae1c98c97c8649cb0548fe4ab
#
_entry.id   542d652ae1c98c97c8649cb0548fe4ab
#
_cell.length_a   1.000
_cell.length_b   1.000
_cell.length_c   1.000
_cell.angle_alpha   90.00
_cell.angle_beta   90.00
_cell.angle_gamma   90.00
#
_symmetry.space_group_name_H-M   'P 1'
#
loop_
_entity.id
_entity.type
_entity.pdbx_description
1 polymer ?
#
loop_
_entity_poly.entity_id
_entity_poly.type
_entity_poly.pdbx_seq_one_letter_code
_entity_poly.pdbx_strand_id
1 'polypeptide(L)'
;MPANNYQFLTEWQVDAPRELIYEILKEGKDYPNWWPDVYLNAGYQPSGRADRTGDRVTFLTKGWLPYRLRWTAEVVRHESPHTIEITATGDFVGRGVWRLEPAVAGTRVTFDWRLRADKPLLRWFSPVFKPIFEWNHKWAMNRGYESLCREVERRRNAIT
;
A
#
# COMPACT_ATOMS: atom_id res chain seq x y z
N MET A 1 18.80 -15.23 8.01
CA MET A 1 17.98 -14.14 7.47
C MET A 1 18.58 -12.80 7.82
N PRO A 2 18.79 -11.92 6.85
CA PRO A 2 19.24 -10.57 7.17
C PRO A 2 18.24 -9.87 8.10
N ALA A 3 18.77 -9.15 9.10
CA ALA A 3 17.94 -8.49 10.10
C ALA A 3 17.08 -7.36 9.53
N ASN A 4 17.38 -6.90 8.31
CA ASN A 4 16.67 -5.81 7.64
C ASN A 4 15.57 -6.30 6.68
N ASN A 5 15.27 -7.60 6.67
CA ASN A 5 14.15 -8.15 5.90
C ASN A 5 12.88 -8.13 6.74
N TYR A 6 11.78 -7.73 6.10
CA TYR A 6 10.48 -7.61 6.75
C TYR A 6 9.42 -8.28 5.90
N GLN A 7 8.47 -8.93 6.57
CA GLN A 7 7.25 -9.42 5.94
C GLN A 7 6.06 -9.00 6.79
N PHE A 8 5.11 -8.31 6.16
CA PHE A 8 3.90 -7.85 6.83
C PHE A 8 2.70 -8.38 6.07
N LEU A 9 1.81 -9.04 6.76
CA LEU A 9 0.54 -9.47 6.19
C LEU A 9 -0.58 -8.72 6.89
N THR A 10 -1.32 -7.95 6.13
CA THR A 10 -2.43 -7.14 6.63
C THR A 10 -3.74 -7.67 6.06
N GLU A 11 -4.76 -7.73 6.88
CA GLU A 11 -6.09 -8.13 6.46
C GLU A 11 -7.11 -7.10 6.92
N TRP A 12 -7.95 -6.66 5.98
CA TRP A 12 -9.04 -5.72 6.24
C TRP A 12 -10.35 -6.37 5.83
N GLN A 13 -11.38 -6.13 6.63
CA GLN A 13 -12.76 -6.47 6.27
C GLN A 13 -13.48 -5.17 5.97
N VAL A 14 -13.88 -4.99 4.70
CA VAL A 14 -14.48 -3.74 4.22
C VAL A 14 -15.89 -4.02 3.73
N ASP A 15 -16.85 -3.25 4.21
CA ASP A 15 -18.26 -3.38 3.83
C ASP A 15 -18.51 -2.64 2.52
N ALA A 16 -18.01 -3.22 1.43
CA ALA A 16 -18.16 -2.69 0.08
C ALA A 16 -17.88 -3.78 -0.93
N PRO A 17 -18.42 -3.68 -2.18
CA PRO A 17 -18.06 -4.63 -3.24
C PRO A 17 -16.59 -4.50 -3.61
N ARG A 18 -15.96 -5.62 -3.95
CA ARG A 18 -14.54 -5.62 -4.29
C ARG A 18 -14.22 -4.78 -5.53
N GLU A 19 -15.15 -4.64 -6.43
CA GLU A 19 -14.99 -3.82 -7.63
C GLU A 19 -14.73 -2.36 -7.27
N LEU A 20 -15.46 -1.83 -6.30
CA LEU A 20 -15.26 -0.46 -5.80
C LEU A 20 -13.90 -0.31 -5.11
N ILE A 21 -13.56 -1.27 -4.25
CA ILE A 21 -12.29 -1.25 -3.51
C ILE A 21 -11.12 -1.36 -4.49
N TYR A 22 -11.24 -2.23 -5.49
CA TYR A 22 -10.21 -2.39 -6.51
C TYR A 22 -9.95 -1.08 -7.26
N GLU A 23 -11.02 -0.36 -7.63
CA GLU A 23 -10.89 0.93 -8.31
C GLU A 23 -10.15 1.96 -7.47
N ILE A 24 -10.33 1.92 -6.15
CA ILE A 24 -9.61 2.83 -5.24
C ILE A 24 -8.14 2.42 -5.12
N LEU A 25 -7.86 1.14 -4.92
CA LEU A 25 -6.50 0.65 -4.66
C LEU A 25 -5.60 0.70 -5.89
N LYS A 26 -6.17 0.53 -7.10
CA LYS A 26 -5.36 0.51 -8.32
C LYS A 26 -4.78 1.88 -8.69
N GLU A 27 -5.38 2.97 -8.21
CA GLU A 27 -4.96 4.33 -8.54
C GLU A 27 -3.98 4.86 -7.49
N GLY A 28 -2.72 4.41 -7.57
CA GLY A 28 -1.69 4.84 -6.62
C GLY A 28 -1.49 6.35 -6.58
N LYS A 29 -1.67 7.04 -7.72
CA LYS A 29 -1.53 8.49 -7.79
C LYS A 29 -2.50 9.24 -6.87
N ASP A 30 -3.60 8.61 -6.50
CA ASP A 30 -4.64 9.22 -5.67
C ASP A 30 -4.48 8.91 -4.18
N TYR A 31 -3.52 8.08 -3.80
CA TYR A 31 -3.32 7.70 -2.39
C TYR A 31 -3.16 8.92 -1.46
N PRO A 32 -2.44 9.99 -1.83
CA PRO A 32 -2.39 11.16 -0.96
C PRO A 32 -3.74 11.82 -0.71
N ASN A 33 -4.72 11.61 -1.59
CA ASN A 33 -6.05 12.21 -1.46
C ASN A 33 -6.92 11.48 -0.44
N TRP A 34 -6.82 10.13 -0.38
CA TRP A 34 -7.67 9.38 0.54
C TRP A 34 -6.90 8.75 1.71
N TRP A 35 -5.56 8.66 1.63
CA TRP A 35 -4.72 8.11 2.69
C TRP A 35 -3.60 9.10 3.06
N PRO A 36 -3.95 10.34 3.42
CA PRO A 36 -2.95 11.40 3.59
C PRO A 36 -2.08 11.26 4.84
N ASP A 37 -2.51 10.46 5.82
CA ASP A 37 -1.70 10.24 7.03
C ASP A 37 -0.40 9.51 6.73
N VAL A 38 -0.34 8.78 5.63
CA VAL A 38 0.82 7.97 5.24
C VAL A 38 1.41 8.46 3.92
N TYR A 39 0.60 8.73 2.92
CA TYR A 39 1.06 9.14 1.60
C TYR A 39 1.01 10.65 1.47
N LEU A 40 2.19 11.27 1.48
CA LEU A 40 2.33 12.72 1.44
C LEU A 40 2.33 13.25 0.01
N ASN A 41 2.86 12.47 -0.93
CA ASN A 41 2.97 12.87 -2.33
C ASN A 41 3.03 11.63 -3.22
N ALA A 42 2.61 11.77 -4.46
CA ALA A 42 2.65 10.71 -5.47
C ALA A 42 2.89 11.30 -6.85
N GLY A 43 3.96 10.85 -7.51
CA GLY A 43 4.28 11.23 -8.88
C GLY A 43 4.03 10.06 -9.82
N TYR A 44 3.10 10.22 -10.76
CA TYR A 44 2.65 9.13 -11.63
C TYR A 44 3.37 9.17 -12.99
N GLN A 45 3.82 8.01 -13.45
CA GLN A 45 4.42 7.81 -14.76
C GLN A 45 3.74 6.61 -15.44
N PRO A 46 2.86 6.86 -16.43
CA PRO A 46 2.21 5.77 -17.16
C PRO A 46 3.20 5.02 -18.04
N SER A 47 3.01 3.70 -18.15
CA SER A 47 3.83 2.87 -19.05
C SER A 47 3.40 2.96 -20.51
N GLY A 48 2.17 3.40 -20.75
CA GLY A 48 1.57 3.39 -22.08
C GLY A 48 0.94 2.08 -22.47
N ARG A 49 1.02 1.05 -21.63
CA ARG A 49 0.38 -0.24 -21.90
C ARG A 49 -1.10 -0.20 -21.51
N ALA A 50 -1.93 -0.88 -22.32
CA ALA A 50 -3.37 -0.91 -22.08
C ALA A 50 -3.72 -1.60 -20.77
N ASP A 51 -2.95 -2.63 -20.36
CA ASP A 51 -3.15 -3.35 -19.10
C ASP A 51 -2.50 -2.64 -17.91
N ARG A 52 -1.86 -1.49 -18.14
CA ARG A 52 -1.21 -0.65 -17.14
C ARG A 52 -0.03 -1.32 -16.42
N THR A 53 0.43 -2.50 -16.86
CA THR A 53 1.68 -3.07 -16.32
C THR A 53 2.84 -2.15 -16.68
N GLY A 54 3.77 -1.99 -15.75
CA GLY A 54 4.88 -1.05 -15.90
C GLY A 54 4.57 0.38 -15.47
N ASP A 55 3.31 0.69 -15.14
CA ASP A 55 2.99 1.99 -14.54
C ASP A 55 3.78 2.17 -13.27
N ARG A 56 4.31 3.39 -13.06
CA ARG A 56 5.11 3.71 -11.86
C ARG A 56 4.50 4.86 -11.10
N VAL A 57 4.57 4.78 -9.79
CA VAL A 57 4.21 5.88 -8.90
C VAL A 57 5.33 6.06 -7.89
N THR A 58 5.91 7.24 -7.84
CA THR A 58 6.92 7.58 -6.84
C THR A 58 6.22 8.24 -5.67
N PHE A 59 6.35 7.62 -4.50
CA PHE A 59 5.70 8.07 -3.27
C PHE A 59 6.69 8.71 -2.31
N LEU A 60 6.20 9.70 -1.58
CA LEU A 60 6.80 10.15 -0.34
C LEU A 60 5.85 9.73 0.77
N THR A 61 6.33 8.85 1.67
CA THR A 61 5.49 8.30 2.74
C THR A 61 6.10 8.55 4.10
N LYS A 62 5.23 8.49 5.11
CA LYS A 62 5.64 8.49 6.52
C LYS A 62 4.76 7.51 7.29
N GLY A 63 5.24 7.10 8.47
CA GLY A 63 4.42 6.41 9.43
C GLY A 63 4.32 7.26 10.70
N TRP A 64 4.20 6.58 11.84
CA TRP A 64 4.24 7.25 13.13
C TRP A 64 5.64 7.77 13.46
N LEU A 65 6.69 7.06 13.01
CA LEU A 65 8.08 7.44 13.26
C LEU A 65 8.44 8.74 12.51
N PRO A 66 9.38 9.55 13.06
CA PRO A 66 9.65 10.89 12.52
C PRO A 66 10.60 10.89 11.33
N TYR A 67 10.50 9.94 10.43
CA TYR A 67 11.27 9.92 9.19
C TYR A 67 10.34 9.72 8.00
N ARG A 68 10.80 10.12 6.84
CA ARG A 68 10.07 9.98 5.59
C ARG A 68 10.82 9.03 4.66
N LEU A 69 10.06 8.26 3.90
CA LEU A 69 10.60 7.29 2.94
C LEU A 69 10.14 7.67 1.54
N ARG A 70 11.09 7.67 0.62
CA ARG A 70 10.80 7.87 -0.81
C ARG A 70 11.01 6.56 -1.53
N TRP A 71 10.03 6.14 -2.27
CA TRP A 71 10.08 4.87 -2.98
C TRP A 71 9.17 4.89 -4.20
N THR A 72 9.43 3.99 -5.15
CA THR A 72 8.66 3.87 -6.38
C THR A 72 7.99 2.51 -6.44
N ALA A 73 6.69 2.49 -6.66
CA ALA A 73 5.92 1.29 -6.95
C ALA A 73 5.81 1.12 -8.47
N GLU A 74 6.08 -0.07 -8.96
CA GLU A 74 5.86 -0.43 -10.36
C GLU A 74 4.84 -1.56 -10.42
N VAL A 75 3.81 -1.39 -11.21
CA VAL A 75 2.76 -2.40 -11.38
C VAL A 75 3.30 -3.52 -12.24
N VAL A 76 3.29 -4.74 -11.71
CA VAL A 76 3.74 -5.93 -12.44
C VAL A 76 2.59 -6.85 -12.81
N ARG A 77 1.43 -6.72 -12.15
CA ARG A 77 0.25 -7.53 -12.46
C ARG A 77 -1.02 -6.83 -12.01
N HIS A 78 -2.02 -6.85 -12.91
CA HIS A 78 -3.38 -6.41 -12.64
C HIS A 78 -4.34 -7.52 -13.04
N GLU A 79 -5.14 -7.99 -12.12
CA GLU A 79 -6.23 -8.94 -12.39
C GLU A 79 -7.49 -8.41 -11.71
N SER A 80 -8.19 -7.53 -12.41
CA SER A 80 -9.41 -6.90 -11.87
C SER A 80 -10.53 -7.93 -11.72
N PRO A 81 -11.25 -7.92 -10.61
CA PRO A 81 -11.08 -7.12 -9.41
C PRO A 81 -10.38 -7.88 -8.26
N HIS A 82 -9.45 -8.77 -8.58
CA HIS A 82 -8.87 -9.75 -7.64
C HIS A 82 -7.51 -9.34 -7.08
N THR A 83 -6.60 -8.90 -7.95
CA THR A 83 -5.17 -8.85 -7.59
C THR A 83 -4.49 -7.63 -8.21
N ILE A 84 -3.67 -6.96 -7.39
CA ILE A 84 -2.73 -5.94 -7.84
C ILE A 84 -1.39 -6.30 -7.24
N GLU A 85 -0.38 -6.50 -8.08
CA GLU A 85 0.97 -6.79 -7.63
C GLU A 85 1.90 -5.68 -8.07
N ILE A 86 2.74 -5.24 -7.12
CA ILE A 86 3.73 -4.18 -7.37
C ILE A 86 5.10 -4.62 -6.89
N THR A 87 6.13 -4.07 -7.50
CA THR A 87 7.49 -4.07 -6.95
C THR A 87 7.80 -2.68 -6.41
N ALA A 88 8.68 -2.62 -5.42
CA ALA A 88 9.09 -1.37 -4.79
C ALA A 88 10.60 -1.21 -4.88
N THR A 89 11.05 0.01 -5.18
CA THR A 89 12.46 0.39 -5.19
C THR A 89 12.61 1.76 -4.54
N GLY A 90 13.82 2.09 -4.09
CA GLY A 90 14.09 3.36 -3.43
C GLY A 90 14.68 3.14 -2.04
N ASP A 91 14.15 3.82 -1.05
CA ASP A 91 14.63 3.70 0.33
C ASP A 91 14.47 2.27 0.88
N PHE A 92 13.60 1.50 0.29
CA PHE A 92 13.51 0.06 0.50
C PHE A 92 13.23 -0.64 -0.83
N VAL A 93 13.45 -1.95 -0.86
CA VAL A 93 13.22 -2.79 -2.03
C VAL A 93 12.29 -3.92 -1.63
N GLY A 94 11.30 -4.20 -2.45
CA GLY A 94 10.38 -5.27 -2.09
C GLY A 94 9.28 -5.52 -3.10
N ARG A 95 8.25 -6.19 -2.61
CA ARG A 95 7.11 -6.62 -3.39
C ARG A 95 5.84 -6.55 -2.55
N GLY A 96 4.78 -6.03 -3.13
CA GLY A 96 3.48 -5.96 -2.48
C GLY A 96 2.40 -6.60 -3.34
N VAL A 97 1.49 -7.33 -2.70
CA VAL A 97 0.36 -7.96 -3.38
C VAL A 97 -0.92 -7.65 -2.63
N TRP A 98 -1.81 -6.92 -3.30
CA TRP A 98 -3.19 -6.75 -2.85
C TRP A 98 -4.04 -7.88 -3.40
N ARG A 99 -4.83 -8.52 -2.54
CA ARG A 99 -5.83 -9.50 -2.94
C ARG A 99 -7.17 -9.13 -2.35
N LEU A 100 -8.19 -9.21 -3.19
CA LEU A 100 -9.57 -8.85 -2.82
C LEU A 100 -10.47 -10.05 -3.07
N GLU A 101 -11.09 -10.57 -2.00
CA GLU A 101 -11.95 -11.74 -2.07
C GLU A 101 -13.33 -11.40 -1.51
N PRO A 102 -14.42 -11.92 -2.12
CA PRO A 102 -15.74 -11.73 -1.55
C PRO A 102 -15.81 -12.35 -0.15
N ALA A 103 -16.52 -11.68 0.74
CA ALA A 103 -16.76 -12.14 2.09
C ALA A 103 -18.27 -12.16 2.36
N VAL A 104 -18.65 -12.68 3.53
CA VAL A 104 -20.08 -12.76 3.92
C VAL A 104 -20.73 -11.37 3.85
N ALA A 105 -20.00 -10.34 4.29
CA ALA A 105 -20.46 -8.97 4.22
C ALA A 105 -19.34 -8.12 3.63
N GLY A 106 -19.41 -7.88 2.30
CA GLY A 106 -18.43 -7.03 1.63
C GLY A 106 -17.22 -7.78 1.10
N THR A 107 -16.03 -7.31 1.42
CA THR A 107 -14.77 -7.79 0.82
C THR A 107 -13.71 -8.00 1.89
N ARG A 108 -12.99 -9.11 1.78
CA ARG A 108 -11.76 -9.33 2.51
C ARG A 108 -10.60 -8.86 1.65
N VAL A 109 -9.85 -7.89 2.17
CA VAL A 109 -8.70 -7.30 1.49
C VAL A 109 -7.45 -7.76 2.24
N THR A 110 -6.51 -8.37 1.54
CA THR A 110 -5.21 -8.72 2.12
C THR A 110 -4.11 -7.99 1.40
N PHE A 111 -3.09 -7.56 2.13
CA PHE A 111 -1.89 -6.98 1.59
C PHE A 111 -0.69 -7.73 2.12
N ASP A 112 0.01 -8.44 1.24
CA ASP A 112 1.26 -9.14 1.56
C ASP A 112 2.41 -8.23 1.14
N TRP A 113 3.10 -7.67 2.13
CA TRP A 113 4.17 -6.71 1.92
C TRP A 113 5.49 -7.30 2.38
N ARG A 114 6.39 -7.54 1.44
CA ARG A 114 7.72 -8.08 1.72
C ARG A 114 8.75 -7.09 1.26
N LEU A 115 9.63 -6.67 2.18
CA LEU A 115 10.59 -5.63 1.86
C LEU A 115 11.91 -5.81 2.61
N ARG A 116 12.93 -5.22 2.02
CA ARG A 116 14.24 -5.04 2.64
C ARG A 116 14.50 -3.53 2.74
N ALA A 117 14.81 -3.08 3.93
CA ALA A 117 15.12 -1.68 4.17
C ALA A 117 16.59 -1.43 3.82
N ASP A 118 16.83 -0.57 2.83
CA ASP A 118 18.18 -0.28 2.35
C ASP A 118 18.75 1.02 2.90
N LYS A 119 17.96 1.83 3.59
CA LYS A 119 18.47 3.01 4.28
C LYS A 119 19.49 2.58 5.32
N PRO A 120 20.74 3.13 5.31
CA PRO A 120 21.79 2.65 6.21
C PRO A 120 21.40 2.65 7.68
N LEU A 121 20.69 3.69 8.13
CA LEU A 121 20.23 3.79 9.51
C LEU A 121 19.29 2.63 9.88
N LEU A 122 18.37 2.26 9.01
CA LEU A 122 17.41 1.19 9.24
C LEU A 122 18.12 -0.16 9.30
N ARG A 123 19.12 -0.38 8.43
CA ARG A 123 19.89 -1.62 8.43
C ARG A 123 20.69 -1.80 9.72
N TRP A 124 21.30 -0.72 10.19
CA TRP A 124 22.17 -0.76 11.38
C TRP A 124 21.41 -1.10 12.65
N PHE A 125 20.18 -0.59 12.77
CA PHE A 125 19.40 -0.74 13.99
C PHE A 125 18.27 -1.77 13.87
N SER A 126 18.17 -2.47 12.73
CA SER A 126 17.07 -3.36 12.42
C SER A 126 16.80 -4.44 13.47
N PRO A 127 17.84 -5.12 14.03
CA PRO A 127 17.58 -6.16 15.03
C PRO A 127 16.89 -5.62 16.31
N VAL A 128 17.24 -4.39 16.70
CA VAL A 128 16.68 -3.75 17.90
C VAL A 128 15.36 -3.08 17.60
N PHE A 129 15.24 -2.46 16.43
CA PHE A 129 14.09 -1.64 16.05
C PHE A 129 13.04 -2.38 15.26
N LYS A 130 13.26 -3.65 14.94
CA LYS A 130 12.31 -4.43 14.13
C LYS A 130 10.89 -4.41 14.70
N PRO A 131 10.66 -4.63 16.01
CA PRO A 131 9.31 -4.51 16.58
C PRO A 131 8.72 -3.11 16.43
N ILE A 132 9.57 -2.07 16.50
CA ILE A 132 9.15 -0.68 16.35
C ILE A 132 8.71 -0.42 14.91
N PHE A 133 9.46 -0.92 13.92
CA PHE A 133 9.10 -0.79 12.50
C PHE A 133 7.85 -1.59 12.16
N GLU A 134 7.68 -2.77 12.76
CA GLU A 134 6.46 -3.56 12.60
C GLU A 134 5.24 -2.81 13.17
N TRP A 135 5.40 -2.21 14.33
CA TRP A 135 4.35 -1.39 14.93
C TRP A 135 4.04 -0.16 14.08
N ASN A 136 5.08 0.49 13.55
CA ASN A 136 4.93 1.64 12.65
C ASN A 136 4.15 1.27 11.39
N HIS A 137 4.47 0.12 10.79
CA HIS A 137 3.74 -0.37 9.63
C HIS A 137 2.28 -0.66 9.99
N LYS A 138 2.05 -1.29 11.14
CA LYS A 138 0.70 -1.60 11.62
C LYS A 138 -0.11 -0.32 11.82
N TRP A 139 0.51 0.71 12.39
CA TRP A 139 -0.12 2.01 12.55
C TRP A 139 -0.53 2.58 11.17
N ALA A 140 0.39 2.55 10.21
CA ALA A 140 0.14 3.04 8.86
C ALA A 140 -1.02 2.30 8.19
N MET A 141 -1.06 0.97 8.33
CA MET A 141 -2.12 0.15 7.73
C MET A 141 -3.46 0.35 8.44
N ASN A 142 -3.46 0.57 9.75
CA ASN A 142 -4.70 0.88 10.47
C ASN A 142 -5.27 2.23 10.02
N ARG A 143 -4.41 3.22 9.79
CA ARG A 143 -4.83 4.50 9.22
C ARG A 143 -5.37 4.31 7.80
N GLY A 144 -4.73 3.43 7.04
CA GLY A 144 -5.19 3.08 5.70
C GLY A 144 -6.57 2.46 5.70
N TYR A 145 -6.85 1.58 6.64
CA TYR A 145 -8.16 0.96 6.79
C TYR A 145 -9.25 2.02 7.03
N GLU A 146 -9.02 2.88 8.01
CA GLU A 146 -9.96 3.96 8.32
C GLU A 146 -10.17 4.88 7.12
N SER A 147 -9.07 5.23 6.45
CA SER A 147 -9.10 6.10 5.26
C SER A 147 -9.84 5.45 4.10
N LEU A 148 -9.63 4.15 3.88
CA LEU A 148 -10.32 3.42 2.83
C LEU A 148 -11.83 3.38 3.09
N CYS A 149 -12.23 3.13 4.33
CA CYS A 149 -13.65 3.13 4.69
C CYS A 149 -14.29 4.49 4.44
N ARG A 150 -13.59 5.58 4.76
CA ARG A 150 -14.08 6.94 4.47
C ARG A 150 -14.18 7.21 2.98
N GLU A 151 -13.20 6.74 2.20
CA GLU A 151 -13.22 6.92 0.74
C GLU A 151 -14.36 6.14 0.09
N VAL A 152 -14.62 4.92 0.56
CA VAL A 152 -15.76 4.11 0.11
C VAL A 152 -17.07 4.86 0.35
N GLU A 153 -17.22 5.41 1.55
CA GLU A 153 -18.43 6.16 1.93
C GLU A 153 -18.59 7.42 1.08
N ARG A 154 -17.50 8.14 0.85
CA ARG A 154 -17.50 9.34 0.01
C ARG A 154 -17.96 9.02 -1.41
N ARG A 155 -17.47 7.91 -1.98
CA ARG A 155 -17.86 7.51 -3.34
C ARG A 155 -19.31 7.06 -3.43
N ARG A 156 -19.81 6.39 -2.41
CA ARG A 156 -21.22 6.00 -2.33
C ARG A 156 -22.13 7.23 -2.29
N ASN A 157 -21.76 8.22 -1.49
CA ASN A 157 -22.54 9.45 -1.36
C ASN A 157 -22.53 10.29 -2.63
N ALA A 158 -21.46 10.20 -3.42
CA ALA A 158 -21.35 10.93 -4.69
C ALA A 158 -22.25 10.35 -5.79
N ILE A 159 -22.69 9.08 -5.66
CA ILE A 159 -23.53 8.41 -6.63
C ILE A 159 -25.02 8.71 -6.39
N THR A 160 -25.42 9.06 -5.17
CA THR A 160 -26.80 9.32 -4.80
C THR A 160 -27.25 10.78 -5.03
#